data_5ff00d29195d088dfbb9ce14c734189a
#
_entry.id   5ff00d29195d088dfbb9ce14c734189a
#
_cell.length_a   1.000
_cell.length_b   1.000
_cell.length_c   1.000
_cell.angle_alpha   90.00
_cell.angle_beta   90.00
_cell.angle_gamma   90.00
#
_symmetry.space_group_name_H-M   'P 1'
#
loop_
_entity.id
_entity.type
_entity.pdbx_description
1 polymer ?
#
loop_
_entity_poly.entity_id
_entity_poly.type
_entity_poly.pdbx_seq_one_letter_code
_entity_poly.pdbx_strand_id
1 'polypeptide(L)'
;MKTNLTLVTLTLAIVGACSQGYIVNKEVNTNYSEGRDLYISKCNSCHKLYSPNQFTEVSWDSILTTMKIKAKTNDEQTTEIFNWILEVKSNNQQSIH
;
A
#
# COMPACT_ATOMS: atom_id res chain seq x y z
N MET A 1 12.10 19.08 55.69
CA MET A 1 12.47 18.39 54.47
C MET A 1 11.30 18.43 53.50
N LYS A 2 11.46 19.21 52.49
CA LYS A 2 10.41 19.34 51.46
C LYS A 2 10.78 18.45 50.28
N THR A 3 10.03 17.41 50.13
CA THR A 3 10.10 16.57 48.93
C THR A 3 9.39 17.27 47.80
N ASN A 4 10.13 17.81 46.89
CA ASN A 4 9.56 18.35 45.67
C ASN A 4 9.16 17.20 44.79
N LEU A 5 7.90 16.88 44.78
CA LEU A 5 7.31 15.98 43.86
C LEU A 5 7.13 16.73 42.53
N THR A 6 8.12 16.60 41.68
CA THR A 6 7.99 17.12 40.31
C THR A 6 7.03 16.21 39.56
N LEU A 7 5.82 16.66 39.40
CA LEU A 7 4.86 15.97 38.59
C LEU A 7 5.27 16.12 37.14
N VAL A 8 5.92 15.12 36.61
CA VAL A 8 6.20 15.05 35.18
C VAL A 8 4.90 14.63 34.49
N THR A 9 4.19 15.59 34.01
CA THR A 9 3.06 15.31 33.13
C THR A 9 3.60 14.89 31.78
N LEU A 10 3.60 13.60 31.56
CA LEU A 10 3.90 13.02 30.25
C LEU A 10 2.72 13.29 29.33
N THR A 11 2.84 14.31 28.52
CA THR A 11 1.84 14.59 27.49
C THR A 11 2.07 13.61 26.35
N LEU A 12 1.25 12.60 26.29
CA LEU A 12 1.24 11.65 25.18
C LEU A 12 0.54 12.31 24.00
N ALA A 13 1.31 12.80 23.05
CA ALA A 13 0.74 13.30 21.81
C ALA A 13 0.36 12.10 20.92
N ILE A 14 -0.92 11.81 20.86
CA ILE A 14 -1.44 10.80 19.94
C ILE A 14 -1.59 11.46 18.58
N VAL A 15 -0.65 11.19 17.70
CA VAL A 15 -0.79 11.59 16.30
C VAL A 15 -1.67 10.55 15.61
N GLY A 16 -2.95 10.85 15.48
CA GLY A 16 -3.86 10.03 14.71
C GLY A 16 -3.57 10.20 13.22
N ALA A 17 -2.88 9.25 12.63
CA ALA A 17 -2.76 9.19 11.18
C ALA A 17 -4.04 8.60 10.61
N CYS A 18 -4.89 9.44 10.03
CA CYS A 18 -6.06 8.99 9.29
C CYS A 18 -5.63 8.51 7.91
N SER A 19 -5.19 7.26 7.84
CA SER A 19 -4.95 6.58 6.56
C SER A 19 -6.27 6.00 6.08
N GLN A 20 -6.85 6.59 5.05
CA GLN A 20 -8.11 6.18 4.44
C GLN A 20 -7.92 5.28 3.21
N GLY A 21 -6.72 4.81 2.97
CA GLY A 21 -6.40 3.97 1.82
C GLY A 21 -6.26 2.50 2.17
N TYR A 22 -6.08 1.68 1.16
CA TYR A 22 -5.73 0.28 1.32
C TYR A 22 -4.40 0.16 2.08
N ILE A 23 -4.43 -0.58 3.18
CA ILE A 23 -3.23 -0.86 3.95
C ILE A 23 -2.56 -2.08 3.33
N VAL A 24 -1.39 -1.87 2.76
CA VAL A 24 -0.59 -2.96 2.23
C VAL A 24 0.10 -3.66 3.39
N ASN A 25 -0.38 -4.86 3.70
CA ASN A 25 0.23 -5.67 4.74
C ASN A 25 1.66 -6.04 4.37
N LYS A 26 2.58 -5.67 5.24
CA LYS A 26 4.00 -5.95 5.09
C LYS A 26 4.35 -7.45 5.17
N GLU A 27 3.40 -8.25 5.64
CA GLU A 27 3.62 -9.67 5.92
C GLU A 27 3.29 -10.60 4.74
N VAL A 28 2.76 -10.07 3.65
CA VAL A 28 2.60 -10.90 2.46
C VAL A 28 3.99 -11.07 1.86
N ASN A 29 4.60 -12.20 2.17
CA ASN A 29 5.87 -12.60 1.59
C ASN A 29 5.65 -12.87 0.11
N THR A 30 5.74 -11.82 -0.68
CA THR A 30 5.62 -11.91 -2.11
C THR A 30 7.01 -11.89 -2.75
N ASN A 31 7.18 -12.67 -3.79
CA ASN A 31 8.38 -12.58 -4.62
C ASN A 31 8.44 -11.26 -5.41
N TYR A 32 7.39 -10.45 -5.30
CA TYR A 32 7.21 -9.20 -6.04
C TYR A 32 7.19 -7.98 -5.11
N SER A 33 8.09 -7.95 -4.14
CA SER A 33 8.19 -6.85 -3.18
C SER A 33 8.46 -5.49 -3.84
N GLU A 34 9.19 -5.48 -4.95
CA GLU A 34 9.47 -4.28 -5.73
C GLU A 34 8.18 -3.71 -6.35
N GLY A 35 7.34 -4.55 -6.91
CA GLY A 35 6.03 -4.14 -7.44
C GLY A 35 5.15 -3.51 -6.38
N ARG A 36 5.15 -4.07 -5.17
CA ARG A 36 4.45 -3.49 -4.03
C ARG A 36 4.97 -2.10 -3.68
N ASP A 37 6.27 -1.95 -3.57
CA ASP A 37 6.90 -0.69 -3.20
C ASP A 37 6.65 0.38 -4.26
N LEU A 38 6.71 0.02 -5.52
CA LEU A 38 6.35 0.89 -6.64
C LEU A 38 4.88 1.30 -6.60
N TYR A 39 3.98 0.35 -6.33
CA TYR A 39 2.55 0.63 -6.22
C TYR A 39 2.27 1.66 -5.11
N ILE A 40 2.86 1.47 -3.94
CA ILE A 40 2.70 2.40 -2.82
C ILE A 40 3.26 3.78 -3.17
N SER A 41 4.48 3.85 -3.70
CA SER A 41 5.17 5.12 -3.93
C SER A 41 4.64 5.89 -5.13
N LYS A 42 4.24 5.20 -6.20
CA LYS A 42 3.83 5.85 -7.45
C LYS A 42 2.33 6.11 -7.54
N CYS A 43 1.51 5.24 -6.98
CA CYS A 43 0.06 5.34 -7.11
C CYS A 43 -0.61 6.12 -5.99
N ASN A 44 0.01 6.23 -4.82
CA ASN A 44 -0.53 6.94 -3.67
C ASN A 44 -0.44 8.47 -3.77
N SER A 45 0.31 8.99 -4.74
CA SER A 45 0.55 10.44 -4.85
C SER A 45 -0.64 11.25 -5.36
N CYS A 46 -1.57 10.63 -6.09
CA CYS A 46 -2.69 11.31 -6.73
C CYS A 46 -4.05 10.99 -6.10
N HIS A 47 -4.23 9.79 -5.58
CA HIS A 47 -5.48 9.31 -4.99
C HIS A 47 -5.20 8.17 -4.03
N LYS A 48 -6.25 7.72 -3.33
CA LYS A 48 -6.16 6.55 -2.44
C LYS A 48 -5.78 5.29 -3.22
N LEU A 49 -4.99 4.44 -2.59
CA LEU A 49 -4.64 3.14 -3.17
C LEU A 49 -5.88 2.24 -3.24
N TYR A 50 -6.08 1.61 -4.39
CA TYR A 50 -7.09 0.58 -4.55
C TYR A 50 -6.56 -0.77 -4.10
N SER A 51 -7.42 -1.56 -3.46
CA SER A 51 -7.09 -2.95 -3.17
C SER A 51 -6.91 -3.74 -4.47
N PRO A 52 -5.90 -4.62 -4.57
CA PRO A 52 -5.74 -5.49 -5.74
C PRO A 52 -6.99 -6.32 -6.08
N ASN A 53 -7.79 -6.70 -5.09
CA ASN A 53 -9.02 -7.47 -5.29
C ASN A 53 -10.20 -6.64 -5.76
N GLN A 54 -10.08 -5.33 -5.79
CA GLN A 54 -11.18 -4.44 -6.18
C GLN A 54 -11.52 -4.54 -7.67
N PHE A 55 -10.56 -4.89 -8.51
CA PHE A 55 -10.74 -4.97 -9.95
C PHE A 55 -10.30 -6.34 -10.48
N THR A 56 -10.84 -6.73 -11.63
CA THR A 56 -10.40 -7.91 -12.36
C THR A 56 -9.00 -7.71 -12.95
N GLU A 57 -8.36 -8.80 -13.36
CA GLU A 57 -7.05 -8.72 -14.01
C GLU A 57 -7.10 -7.89 -15.30
N VAL A 58 -8.13 -8.08 -16.11
CA VAL A 58 -8.32 -7.31 -17.34
C VAL A 58 -8.51 -5.82 -17.05
N SER A 59 -9.27 -5.49 -16.01
CA SER A 59 -9.46 -4.11 -15.58
C SER A 59 -8.16 -3.50 -15.07
N TRP A 60 -7.35 -4.25 -14.32
CA TRP A 60 -6.05 -3.80 -13.85
C TRP A 60 -5.08 -3.51 -14.99
N ASP A 61 -5.06 -4.34 -16.01
CA ASP A 61 -4.23 -4.11 -17.21
C ASP A 61 -4.59 -2.76 -17.86
N SER A 62 -5.87 -2.50 -18.04
CA SER A 62 -6.37 -1.24 -18.59
C SER A 62 -6.05 -0.04 -17.69
N ILE A 63 -6.25 -0.17 -16.38
CA ILE A 63 -5.95 0.87 -15.39
C ILE A 63 -4.47 1.21 -15.41
N LEU A 64 -3.60 0.22 -15.38
CA LEU A 64 -2.16 0.42 -15.36
C LEU A 64 -1.64 1.04 -16.66
N THR A 65 -2.22 0.69 -17.80
CA THR A 65 -1.90 1.31 -19.07
C THR A 65 -2.16 2.83 -19.04
N THR A 66 -3.27 3.23 -18.43
CA THR A 66 -3.61 4.65 -18.26
C THR A 66 -2.75 5.31 -17.18
N MET A 67 -2.57 4.64 -16.04
CA MET A 67 -1.85 5.19 -14.90
C MET A 67 -0.34 5.28 -15.14
N LYS A 68 0.22 4.46 -16.01
CA LYS A 68 1.62 4.51 -16.42
C LYS A 68 2.07 5.94 -16.78
N ILE A 69 1.27 6.64 -17.54
CA ILE A 69 1.56 8.01 -17.96
C ILE A 69 1.46 8.98 -16.78
N LYS A 70 0.41 8.86 -15.98
CA LYS A 70 0.14 9.74 -14.84
C LYS A 70 1.12 9.53 -13.68
N ALA A 71 1.46 8.29 -13.41
CA ALA A 71 2.40 7.93 -12.35
C ALA A 71 3.86 7.98 -12.79
N LYS A 72 4.11 8.22 -14.07
CA LYS A 72 5.47 8.28 -14.65
C LYS A 72 6.27 7.00 -14.42
N THR A 73 5.62 5.86 -14.60
CA THR A 73 6.29 4.56 -14.56
C THR A 73 6.73 4.14 -15.98
N ASN A 74 7.83 3.41 -16.05
CA ASN A 74 8.26 2.77 -17.29
C ASN A 74 7.58 1.40 -17.47
N ASP A 75 7.83 0.71 -18.57
CA ASP A 75 7.24 -0.60 -18.86
C ASP A 75 7.62 -1.66 -17.82
N GLU A 76 8.88 -1.68 -17.42
CA GLU A 76 9.37 -2.61 -16.41
C GLU A 76 8.69 -2.40 -15.06
N GLN A 77 8.66 -1.16 -14.59
CA GLN A 77 7.99 -0.79 -13.33
C GLN A 77 6.49 -1.11 -13.36
N THR A 78 5.84 -0.83 -14.45
CA THR A 78 4.41 -1.14 -14.63
C THR A 78 4.17 -2.65 -14.59
N THR A 79 5.03 -3.43 -15.21
CA THR A 79 4.98 -4.90 -15.18
C THR A 79 5.20 -5.44 -13.76
N GLU A 80 6.15 -4.89 -13.02
CA GLU A 80 6.38 -5.28 -11.62
C GLU A 80 5.17 -5.01 -10.74
N ILE A 81 4.53 -3.87 -10.91
CA ILE A 81 3.29 -3.54 -10.20
C ILE A 81 2.18 -4.54 -10.54
N PHE A 82 1.99 -4.84 -11.82
CA PHE A 82 0.96 -5.77 -12.27
C PHE A 82 1.20 -7.18 -11.71
N ASN A 83 2.42 -7.68 -11.77
CA ASN A 83 2.78 -8.97 -11.22
C ASN A 83 2.51 -9.07 -9.72
N TRP A 84 2.82 -8.04 -8.98
CA TRP A 84 2.48 -7.98 -7.55
C TRP A 84 0.97 -8.02 -7.32
N ILE A 85 0.20 -7.27 -8.09
CA ILE A 85 -1.27 -7.27 -8.01
C ILE A 85 -1.82 -8.67 -8.25
N LEU A 86 -1.34 -9.37 -9.28
CA LEU A 86 -1.76 -10.73 -9.60
C LEU A 86 -1.43 -11.71 -8.47
N GLU A 87 -0.28 -11.58 -7.86
CA GLU A 87 0.11 -12.43 -6.73
C GLU A 87 -0.78 -12.20 -5.52
N VAL A 88 -1.09 -10.97 -5.17
CA VAL A 88 -2.00 -10.65 -4.07
C VAL A 88 -3.39 -11.24 -4.32
N LYS A 89 -3.91 -11.12 -5.53
CA LYS A 89 -5.20 -11.71 -5.92
C LYS A 89 -5.19 -13.23 -5.80
N SER A 90 -4.14 -13.88 -6.24
CA SER A 90 -3.97 -15.33 -6.16
C SER A 90 -3.94 -15.81 -4.70
N ASN A 91 -3.18 -15.14 -3.83
CA ASN A 91 -3.07 -15.49 -2.43
C ASN A 91 -4.41 -15.34 -1.68
N ASN A 92 -5.19 -14.33 -2.02
CA ASN A 92 -6.51 -14.14 -1.41
C ASN A 92 -7.52 -15.21 -1.84
N GLN A 93 -7.40 -15.75 -3.03
CA GLN A 93 -8.25 -16.86 -3.47
C GLN A 93 -7.94 -18.16 -2.72
N GLN A 94 -6.71 -18.36 -2.31
CA GLN A 94 -6.30 -19.53 -1.52
C GLN A 94 -6.77 -19.47 -0.08
N SER A 95 -6.94 -18.30 0.49
CA SER A 95 -7.37 -18.14 1.88
C SER A 95 -8.89 -18.24 2.08
N ILE A 96 -9.67 -18.36 1.01
CA ILE A 96 -11.13 -18.53 1.07
C ILE A 96 -11.53 -20.02 1.09
N HIS A 97 -10.60 -20.90 0.89
CA HIS A 97 -10.78 -22.36 1.01
C HIS A 97 -10.25 -22.82 2.39
#